data_871d7aab5d1219c4b7d388a5cb16e317
#
_entry.id   871d7aab5d1219c4b7d388a5cb16e317
#
_cell.length_a   1.000
_cell.length_b   1.000
_cell.length_c   1.000
_cell.angle_alpha   90.00
_cell.angle_beta   90.00
_cell.angle_gamma   90.00
#
_symmetry.space_group_name_H-M   'P 1'
#
loop_
_entity.id
_entity.type
_entity.pdbx_description
1 polymer ?
#
loop_
_entity_poly.entity_id
_entity_poly.type
_entity_poly.pdbx_seq_one_letter_code
_entity_poly.pdbx_strand_id
1 'polypeptide(L)'
;MEALLAAYRIGARVAWRELASKAVEGGMAPAMLVEFSALVFAWIDEISEASAAGHADERATTGRVRRQLRERLARKLLAETTPEELDDAAVRAEWTPPSTLTAVLVPNSQVGTILAKVNQGTLEHDDLRDLDDHTLLLVPDAHGRRRRALMKALEGRRSVAGPAKPWREARISYERARRAQDAGLGSDTEQHLVELVLSADTDAREDLRAQVLAPLADLRPATAEKLTETLRSWLLHQGRRDEVAAELFIHPQTVRYRMGQLRDVYGDRLDDPAMLLALTVALG
;
A
#
# COMPACT_ATOMS: atom_id res chain seq x y z
N MET A 1 -33.27 5.61 -10.26
CA MET A 1 -33.58 7.05 -10.41
C MET A 1 -34.41 7.32 -11.67
N GLU A 2 -33.91 6.99 -12.85
CA GLU A 2 -34.57 7.28 -14.14
C GLU A 2 -35.98 6.66 -14.23
N ALA A 3 -36.16 5.42 -13.80
CA ALA A 3 -37.47 4.74 -13.73
C ALA A 3 -38.45 5.43 -12.75
N LEU A 4 -37.98 5.96 -11.62
CA LEU A 4 -38.80 6.68 -10.66
C LEU A 4 -39.30 8.02 -11.22
N LEU A 5 -38.38 8.79 -11.82
CA LEU A 5 -38.74 10.06 -12.47
C LEU A 5 -39.66 9.85 -13.69
N ALA A 6 -39.50 8.71 -14.40
CA ALA A 6 -40.41 8.34 -15.47
C ALA A 6 -41.81 8.01 -14.95
N ALA A 7 -41.90 7.27 -13.80
CA ALA A 7 -43.16 6.96 -13.15
C ALA A 7 -43.88 8.24 -12.67
N TYR A 8 -43.18 9.20 -12.08
CA TYR A 8 -43.74 10.50 -11.71
C TYR A 8 -44.30 11.26 -12.91
N ARG A 9 -43.55 11.29 -14.04
CA ARG A 9 -44.01 11.95 -15.28
C ARG A 9 -45.24 11.29 -15.90
N ILE A 10 -45.36 9.96 -15.82
CA ILE A 10 -46.51 9.22 -16.31
C ILE A 10 -47.71 9.45 -15.37
N GLY A 11 -47.54 9.34 -14.07
CA GLY A 11 -48.57 9.58 -13.07
C GLY A 11 -49.11 11.01 -13.17
N ALA A 12 -48.22 12.00 -13.29
CA ALA A 12 -48.59 13.42 -13.48
C ALA A 12 -49.47 13.64 -14.72
N ARG A 13 -49.12 13.03 -15.85
CA ARG A 13 -49.93 13.16 -17.10
C ARG A 13 -51.32 12.53 -16.97
N VAL A 14 -51.39 11.38 -16.29
CA VAL A 14 -52.69 10.73 -16.08
C VAL A 14 -53.55 11.54 -15.13
N ALA A 15 -53.02 11.95 -13.97
CA ALA A 15 -53.73 12.78 -13.01
C ALA A 15 -54.18 14.11 -13.60
N TRP A 16 -53.30 14.80 -14.39
CA TRP A 16 -53.64 16.05 -15.06
C TRP A 16 -54.79 15.90 -16.04
N ARG A 17 -54.81 14.83 -16.85
CA ARG A 17 -55.87 14.56 -17.83
C ARG A 17 -57.23 14.42 -17.15
N GLU A 18 -57.29 13.65 -16.03
CA GLU A 18 -58.52 13.46 -15.28
C GLU A 18 -58.97 14.73 -14.57
N LEU A 19 -58.08 15.46 -13.94
CA LEU A 19 -58.36 16.69 -13.25
C LEU A 19 -58.81 17.79 -14.21
N ALA A 20 -58.13 17.96 -15.34
CA ALA A 20 -58.50 18.92 -16.36
C ALA A 20 -59.90 18.64 -16.96
N SER A 21 -60.20 17.38 -17.24
CA SER A 21 -61.52 16.96 -17.74
C SER A 21 -62.63 17.33 -16.76
N LYS A 22 -62.48 16.99 -15.48
CA LYS A 22 -63.46 17.32 -14.42
C LYS A 22 -63.59 18.82 -14.19
N ALA A 23 -62.52 19.57 -14.31
CA ALA A 23 -62.54 21.04 -14.16
C ALA A 23 -63.33 21.70 -15.27
N VAL A 24 -63.15 21.22 -16.51
CA VAL A 24 -63.93 21.70 -17.68
C VAL A 24 -65.42 21.32 -17.53
N GLU A 25 -65.71 20.06 -17.16
CA GLU A 25 -67.09 19.61 -16.92
C GLU A 25 -67.77 20.41 -15.79
N GLY A 26 -67.00 20.81 -14.78
CA GLY A 26 -67.46 21.67 -13.68
C GLY A 26 -67.58 23.15 -14.00
N GLY A 27 -67.33 23.57 -15.28
CA GLY A 27 -67.48 24.94 -15.71
C GLY A 27 -66.36 25.88 -15.27
N MET A 28 -65.16 25.37 -15.01
CA MET A 28 -64.01 26.21 -14.62
C MET A 28 -63.60 27.11 -15.78
N ALA A 29 -63.38 28.43 -15.49
CA ALA A 29 -62.94 29.38 -16.50
C ALA A 29 -61.52 29.01 -17.05
N PRO A 30 -61.28 29.18 -18.36
CA PRO A 30 -59.99 28.80 -18.99
C PRO A 30 -58.77 29.44 -18.33
N ALA A 31 -58.89 30.67 -17.83
CA ALA A 31 -57.81 31.37 -17.14
C ALA A 31 -57.45 30.65 -15.81
N MET A 32 -58.42 30.18 -15.05
CA MET A 32 -58.21 29.42 -13.80
C MET A 32 -57.58 28.03 -14.08
N LEU A 33 -57.93 27.42 -15.22
CA LEU A 33 -57.30 26.14 -15.63
C LEU A 33 -55.82 26.29 -15.95
N VAL A 34 -55.44 27.41 -16.56
CA VAL A 34 -54.03 27.75 -16.82
C VAL A 34 -53.25 27.93 -15.50
N GLU A 35 -53.77 28.74 -14.57
CA GLU A 35 -53.14 28.92 -13.26
C GLU A 35 -53.04 27.61 -12.46
N PHE A 36 -54.10 26.84 -12.49
CA PHE A 36 -54.09 25.51 -11.82
C PHE A 36 -53.08 24.57 -12.44
N SER A 37 -52.91 24.58 -13.78
CA SER A 37 -51.89 23.78 -14.45
C SER A 37 -50.47 24.16 -14.01
N ALA A 38 -50.19 25.47 -13.90
CA ALA A 38 -48.91 25.96 -13.44
C ALA A 38 -48.58 25.49 -12.03
N LEU A 39 -49.54 25.52 -11.10
CA LEU A 39 -49.40 25.03 -9.73
C LEU A 39 -49.15 23.51 -9.67
N VAL A 40 -49.90 22.75 -10.46
CA VAL A 40 -49.73 21.28 -10.52
C VAL A 40 -48.35 20.89 -11.05
N PHE A 41 -47.90 21.56 -12.11
CA PHE A 41 -46.55 21.28 -12.65
C PHE A 41 -45.45 21.70 -11.67
N ALA A 42 -45.57 22.90 -11.04
CA ALA A 42 -44.64 23.34 -10.01
C ALA A 42 -44.53 22.33 -8.83
N TRP A 43 -45.68 21.84 -8.38
CA TRP A 43 -45.70 20.83 -7.32
C TRP A 43 -45.06 19.48 -7.71
N ILE A 44 -45.27 19.05 -8.97
CA ILE A 44 -44.64 17.83 -9.54
C ILE A 44 -43.11 18.01 -9.63
N ASP A 45 -42.64 19.17 -10.03
CA ASP A 45 -41.22 19.48 -10.10
C ASP A 45 -40.59 19.46 -8.67
N GLU A 46 -41.25 20.07 -7.69
CA GLU A 46 -40.81 20.08 -6.30
C GLU A 46 -40.71 18.64 -5.69
N ILE A 47 -41.75 17.79 -5.91
CA ILE A 47 -41.71 16.39 -5.48
C ILE A 47 -40.58 15.62 -6.19
N SER A 48 -40.37 15.88 -7.46
CA SER A 48 -39.31 15.22 -8.26
C SER A 48 -37.92 15.60 -7.75
N GLU A 49 -37.70 16.88 -7.45
CA GLU A 49 -36.44 17.37 -6.86
C GLU A 49 -36.22 16.82 -5.46
N ALA A 50 -37.23 16.86 -4.59
CA ALA A 50 -37.14 16.31 -3.24
C ALA A 50 -36.82 14.82 -3.25
N SER A 51 -37.47 14.05 -4.14
CA SER A 51 -37.22 12.61 -4.30
C SER A 51 -35.81 12.34 -4.83
N ALA A 52 -35.33 13.13 -5.76
CA ALA A 52 -33.97 13.04 -6.31
C ALA A 52 -32.92 13.35 -5.23
N ALA A 53 -33.15 14.42 -4.46
CA ALA A 53 -32.27 14.81 -3.35
C ALA A 53 -32.22 13.75 -2.22
N GLY A 54 -33.38 13.24 -1.79
CA GLY A 54 -33.47 12.20 -0.78
C GLY A 54 -32.74 10.91 -1.18
N HIS A 55 -32.89 10.51 -2.44
CA HIS A 55 -32.19 9.31 -2.95
C HIS A 55 -30.67 9.52 -3.10
N ALA A 56 -30.24 10.73 -3.44
CA ALA A 56 -28.82 11.07 -3.50
C ALA A 56 -28.22 11.08 -2.09
N ASP A 57 -28.90 11.61 -1.09
CA ASP A 57 -28.47 11.64 0.31
C ASP A 57 -28.41 10.23 0.94
N GLU A 58 -29.41 9.38 0.66
CA GLU A 58 -29.41 7.98 1.10
C GLU A 58 -28.21 7.21 0.52
N ARG A 59 -27.93 7.39 -0.78
CA ARG A 59 -26.73 6.79 -1.40
C ARG A 59 -25.43 7.31 -0.82
N ALA A 60 -25.35 8.61 -0.56
CA ALA A 60 -24.17 9.21 0.06
C ALA A 60 -23.98 8.69 1.50
N THR A 61 -25.06 8.55 2.26
CA THR A 61 -25.05 8.03 3.62
C THR A 61 -24.65 6.55 3.65
N THR A 62 -25.26 5.72 2.80
CA THR A 62 -24.91 4.30 2.64
C THR A 62 -23.44 4.14 2.22
N GLY A 63 -22.98 4.99 1.28
CA GLY A 63 -21.57 5.01 0.84
C GLY A 63 -20.61 5.38 1.96
N ARG A 64 -20.96 6.35 2.82
CA ARG A 64 -20.15 6.75 4.01
C ARG A 64 -20.06 5.62 5.02
N VAL A 65 -21.18 4.99 5.37
CA VAL A 65 -21.24 3.86 6.31
C VAL A 65 -20.40 2.69 5.77
N ARG A 66 -20.54 2.34 4.50
CA ARG A 66 -19.76 1.27 3.87
C ARG A 66 -18.25 1.56 3.88
N ARG A 67 -17.85 2.81 3.63
CA ARG A 67 -16.44 3.24 3.72
C ARG A 67 -15.91 3.08 5.14
N GLN A 68 -16.65 3.52 6.16
CA GLN A 68 -16.26 3.37 7.57
C GLN A 68 -16.12 1.91 7.98
N LEU A 69 -17.02 1.02 7.52
CA LEU A 69 -16.93 -0.41 7.81
C LEU A 69 -15.69 -1.05 7.14
N ARG A 70 -15.37 -0.66 5.91
CA ARG A 70 -14.17 -1.11 5.20
C ARG A 70 -12.88 -0.60 5.85
N GLU A 71 -12.86 0.64 6.30
CA GLU A 71 -11.73 1.20 7.06
C GLU A 71 -11.54 0.47 8.40
N ARG A 72 -12.62 0.16 9.13
CA ARG A 72 -12.55 -0.68 10.34
C ARG A 72 -12.01 -2.08 10.05
N LEU A 73 -12.41 -2.68 8.93
CA LEU A 73 -11.86 -3.96 8.48
C LEU A 73 -10.36 -3.85 8.20
N ALA A 74 -9.93 -2.83 7.47
CA ALA A 74 -8.51 -2.59 7.21
C ALA A 74 -7.70 -2.46 8.51
N ARG A 75 -8.21 -1.69 9.48
CA ARG A 75 -7.59 -1.56 10.81
C ARG A 75 -7.50 -2.90 11.56
N LYS A 76 -8.55 -3.72 11.52
CA LYS A 76 -8.54 -5.06 12.12
C LYS A 76 -7.53 -6.00 11.47
N LEU A 77 -7.34 -5.92 10.15
CA LEU A 77 -6.33 -6.68 9.41
C LEU A 77 -4.90 -6.34 9.80
N LEU A 78 -4.66 -5.15 10.37
CA LEU A 78 -3.35 -4.73 10.87
C LEU A 78 -3.15 -5.04 12.36
N ALA A 79 -4.24 -5.28 13.11
CA ALA A 79 -4.21 -5.61 14.53
C ALA A 79 -4.09 -7.13 14.75
N GLU A 80 -3.81 -7.52 16.00
CA GLU A 80 -3.95 -8.91 16.44
C GLU A 80 -5.44 -9.22 16.64
N THR A 81 -6.06 -9.81 15.62
CA THR A 81 -7.50 -10.09 15.57
C THR A 81 -7.71 -11.56 15.24
N THR A 82 -8.72 -12.19 15.85
CA THR A 82 -9.03 -13.59 15.56
C THR A 82 -9.59 -13.78 14.14
N PRO A 83 -9.45 -14.96 13.52
CA PRO A 83 -10.02 -15.24 12.21
C PRO A 83 -11.53 -15.00 12.15
N GLU A 84 -12.26 -15.37 13.21
CA GLU A 84 -13.72 -15.21 13.32
C GLU A 84 -14.13 -13.74 13.33
N GLU A 85 -13.41 -12.91 14.06
CA GLU A 85 -13.66 -11.46 14.09
C GLU A 85 -13.36 -10.77 12.76
N LEU A 86 -12.38 -11.28 12.00
CA LEU A 86 -12.08 -10.80 10.66
C LEU A 86 -13.19 -11.19 9.67
N ASP A 87 -13.67 -12.42 9.73
CA ASP A 87 -14.78 -12.89 8.89
C ASP A 87 -16.05 -12.09 9.15
N ASP A 88 -16.41 -11.86 10.41
CA ASP A 88 -17.52 -11.02 10.81
C ASP A 88 -17.37 -9.57 10.33
N ALA A 89 -16.18 -9.02 10.39
CA ALA A 89 -15.91 -7.66 9.93
C ALA A 89 -16.04 -7.56 8.40
N ALA A 90 -15.58 -8.57 7.66
CA ALA A 90 -15.72 -8.65 6.21
C ALA A 90 -17.20 -8.71 5.78
N VAL A 91 -18.00 -9.54 6.45
CA VAL A 91 -19.46 -9.61 6.21
C VAL A 91 -20.13 -8.26 6.46
N ARG A 92 -19.84 -7.62 7.60
CA ARG A 92 -20.42 -6.29 7.92
C ARG A 92 -20.02 -5.20 6.95
N ALA A 93 -18.80 -5.27 6.40
CA ALA A 93 -18.31 -4.34 5.41
C ALA A 93 -18.82 -4.62 3.98
N GLU A 94 -19.65 -5.65 3.80
CA GLU A 94 -20.06 -6.16 2.49
C GLU A 94 -18.86 -6.32 1.56
N TRP A 95 -17.77 -6.88 2.10
CA TRP A 95 -16.52 -7.05 1.39
C TRP A 95 -16.24 -8.54 1.19
N THR A 96 -16.07 -8.94 -0.06
CA THR A 96 -15.75 -10.33 -0.42
C THR A 96 -14.25 -10.55 -0.21
N PRO A 97 -13.84 -11.43 0.72
CA PRO A 97 -12.44 -11.71 0.96
C PRO A 97 -11.75 -12.28 -0.29
N PRO A 98 -10.61 -11.72 -0.72
CA PRO A 98 -9.79 -12.28 -1.79
C PRO A 98 -8.94 -13.45 -1.28
N SER A 99 -8.21 -14.12 -2.17
CA SER A 99 -7.22 -15.12 -1.75
C SER A 99 -6.04 -14.47 -1.03
N THR A 100 -5.55 -13.36 -1.57
CA THR A 100 -4.39 -12.63 -1.01
C THR A 100 -4.62 -11.14 -0.94
N LEU A 101 -3.88 -10.48 -0.04
CA LEU A 101 -3.74 -9.03 0.02
C LEU A 101 -2.27 -8.64 -0.12
N THR A 102 -2.04 -7.55 -0.84
CA THR A 102 -0.75 -6.85 -0.93
C THR A 102 -0.90 -5.48 -0.31
N ALA A 103 -0.14 -5.20 0.73
CA ALA A 103 -0.08 -3.88 1.33
C ALA A 103 0.77 -2.95 0.46
N VAL A 104 0.25 -1.77 0.17
CA VAL A 104 0.96 -0.73 -0.58
C VAL A 104 0.90 0.58 0.20
N LEU A 105 2.05 1.11 0.57
CA LEU A 105 2.18 2.44 1.15
C LEU A 105 2.28 3.47 0.01
N VAL A 106 1.39 4.44 0.01
CA VAL A 106 1.26 5.41 -1.07
C VAL A 106 1.20 6.82 -0.49
N PRO A 107 1.98 7.79 -0.98
CA PRO A 107 1.81 9.20 -0.57
C PRO A 107 0.37 9.67 -0.79
N ASN A 108 -0.20 10.38 0.19
CA ASN A 108 -1.60 10.82 0.20
C ASN A 108 -2.01 11.52 -1.10
N SER A 109 -1.11 12.31 -1.69
CA SER A 109 -1.34 13.03 -2.95
C SER A 109 -1.50 12.12 -4.17
N GLN A 110 -1.14 10.83 -4.09
CA GLN A 110 -1.15 9.88 -5.21
C GLN A 110 -2.20 8.78 -5.09
N VAL A 111 -2.90 8.70 -3.95
CA VAL A 111 -3.89 7.66 -3.63
C VAL A 111 -4.94 7.52 -4.73
N GLY A 112 -5.59 8.62 -5.14
CA GLY A 112 -6.63 8.59 -6.17
C GLY A 112 -6.14 8.07 -7.52
N THR A 113 -4.89 8.38 -7.90
CA THR A 113 -4.28 7.91 -9.14
C THR A 113 -4.01 6.39 -9.12
N ILE A 114 -3.62 5.86 -7.96
CA ILE A 114 -3.36 4.43 -7.78
C ILE A 114 -4.69 3.67 -7.70
N LEU A 115 -5.65 4.15 -6.92
CA LEU A 115 -6.98 3.53 -6.78
C LEU A 115 -7.70 3.36 -8.13
N ALA A 116 -7.55 4.31 -9.04
CA ALA A 116 -8.11 4.21 -10.40
C ALA A 116 -7.51 3.05 -11.23
N LYS A 117 -6.37 2.49 -10.82
CA LYS A 117 -5.65 1.43 -11.54
C LYS A 117 -5.69 0.06 -10.85
N VAL A 118 -6.18 0.00 -9.63
CA VAL A 118 -6.24 -1.24 -8.84
C VAL A 118 -7.67 -1.73 -8.69
N ASN A 119 -7.84 -2.90 -8.08
CA ASN A 119 -9.13 -3.55 -7.88
C ASN A 119 -10.07 -2.70 -7.00
N GLN A 120 -11.36 -2.62 -7.35
CA GLN A 120 -12.39 -1.92 -6.57
C GLN A 120 -12.62 -2.49 -5.16
N GLY A 121 -12.18 -3.74 -4.92
CA GLY A 121 -12.17 -4.34 -3.58
C GLY A 121 -11.02 -3.90 -2.69
N THR A 122 -10.14 -3.00 -3.14
CA THR A 122 -9.03 -2.44 -2.35
C THR A 122 -9.57 -1.74 -1.11
N LEU A 123 -8.98 -2.05 0.05
CA LEU A 123 -9.27 -1.37 1.31
C LEU A 123 -8.25 -0.25 1.50
N GLU A 124 -8.71 0.85 2.08
CA GLU A 124 -7.91 2.03 2.37
C GLU A 124 -7.82 2.23 3.88
N HIS A 125 -6.65 2.68 4.35
CA HIS A 125 -6.44 3.08 5.74
C HIS A 125 -5.40 4.21 5.79
N ASP A 126 -5.81 5.38 6.30
CA ASP A 126 -5.03 6.61 6.33
C ASP A 126 -4.50 6.97 7.73
N ASP A 127 -5.00 6.33 8.79
CA ASP A 127 -4.57 6.53 10.17
C ASP A 127 -3.38 5.59 10.49
N LEU A 128 -2.23 5.84 9.86
CA LEU A 128 -1.00 5.08 10.07
C LEU A 128 -0.11 5.78 11.10
N ARG A 129 0.26 5.08 12.17
CA ARG A 129 1.24 5.59 13.13
C ARG A 129 2.57 5.86 12.43
N ASP A 130 3.12 7.04 12.65
CA ASP A 130 4.43 7.50 12.15
C ASP A 130 4.53 7.64 10.61
N LEU A 131 3.40 7.65 9.88
CA LEU A 131 3.33 7.79 8.43
C LEU A 131 2.16 8.69 7.99
N ASP A 132 2.06 9.87 8.59
CA ASP A 132 0.94 10.82 8.39
C ASP A 132 0.78 11.30 6.94
N ASP A 133 1.84 11.22 6.12
CA ASP A 133 1.86 11.60 4.71
C ASP A 133 1.54 10.44 3.74
N HIS A 134 1.27 9.23 4.27
CA HIS A 134 0.97 8.03 3.49
C HIS A 134 -0.38 7.43 3.84
N THR A 135 -1.00 6.81 2.85
CA THR A 135 -2.17 5.94 2.98
C THR A 135 -1.78 4.50 2.66
N LEU A 136 -2.26 3.57 3.45
CA LEU A 136 -2.17 2.15 3.16
C LEU A 136 -3.31 1.73 2.23
N LEU A 137 -2.96 1.06 1.16
CA LEU A 137 -3.87 0.35 0.28
C LEU A 137 -3.64 -1.17 0.45
N LEU A 138 -4.68 -1.91 0.80
CA LEU A 138 -4.66 -3.37 0.80
C LEU A 138 -5.28 -3.85 -0.51
N VAL A 139 -4.42 -4.23 -1.46
CA VAL A 139 -4.80 -4.54 -2.84
C VAL A 139 -5.06 -6.03 -3.00
N PRO A 140 -6.29 -6.44 -3.40
CA PRO A 140 -6.66 -7.84 -3.61
C PRO A 140 -5.91 -8.50 -4.75
N ASP A 141 -5.44 -9.75 -4.51
CA ASP A 141 -4.90 -10.70 -5.48
C ASP A 141 -3.84 -10.12 -6.43
N ALA A 142 -3.00 -9.23 -5.90
CA ALA A 142 -1.91 -8.59 -6.64
C ALA A 142 -0.68 -9.52 -6.74
N HIS A 143 -0.81 -10.64 -7.46
CA HIS A 143 0.25 -11.60 -7.76
C HIS A 143 0.39 -11.84 -9.28
N GLY A 144 1.49 -12.42 -9.72
CA GLY A 144 1.74 -12.73 -11.12
C GLY A 144 1.64 -11.51 -12.05
N ARG A 145 0.75 -11.55 -13.05
CA ARG A 145 0.54 -10.44 -14.00
C ARG A 145 0.00 -9.18 -13.30
N ARG A 146 -0.87 -9.35 -12.30
CA ARG A 146 -1.45 -8.23 -11.56
C ARG A 146 -0.39 -7.51 -10.72
N ARG A 147 0.58 -8.26 -10.14
CA ARG A 147 1.72 -7.65 -9.45
C ARG A 147 2.55 -6.80 -10.40
N ARG A 148 2.89 -7.30 -11.58
CA ARG A 148 3.62 -6.50 -12.58
C ARG A 148 2.89 -5.22 -12.97
N ALA A 149 1.56 -5.28 -13.14
CA ALA A 149 0.74 -4.10 -13.41
C ALA A 149 0.73 -3.11 -12.23
N LEU A 150 0.65 -3.61 -10.99
CA LEU A 150 0.77 -2.81 -9.79
C LEU A 150 2.14 -2.12 -9.72
N MET A 151 3.24 -2.87 -9.87
CA MET A 151 4.59 -2.29 -9.85
C MET A 151 4.76 -1.18 -10.91
N LYS A 152 4.26 -1.40 -12.12
CA LYS A 152 4.25 -0.36 -13.16
C LYS A 152 3.41 0.88 -12.77
N ALA A 153 2.32 0.68 -12.02
CA ALA A 153 1.53 1.80 -11.50
C ALA A 153 2.24 2.58 -10.40
N LEU A 154 3.16 1.95 -9.65
CA LEU A 154 3.94 2.55 -8.55
C LEU A 154 5.26 3.17 -9.03
N GLU A 155 5.69 2.91 -10.25
CA GLU A 155 6.97 3.38 -10.80
C GLU A 155 7.10 4.91 -10.70
N GLY A 156 8.23 5.38 -10.18
CA GLY A 156 8.52 6.81 -9.98
C GLY A 156 7.73 7.49 -8.86
N ARG A 157 7.04 6.74 -7.99
CA ARG A 157 6.09 7.27 -7.00
C ARG A 157 6.50 6.91 -5.59
N ARG A 158 7.49 7.24 -5.00
CA ARG A 158 7.85 6.96 -3.57
C ARG A 158 6.83 6.07 -2.79
N SER A 159 6.37 5.00 -3.45
CA SER A 159 5.37 4.05 -2.95
C SER A 159 6.04 2.69 -2.79
N VAL A 160 5.69 1.96 -1.74
CA VAL A 160 6.29 0.66 -1.43
C VAL A 160 5.22 -0.42 -1.32
N ALA A 161 5.41 -1.54 -2.00
CA ALA A 161 4.51 -2.69 -1.96
C ALA A 161 5.17 -3.88 -1.24
N GLY A 162 4.47 -4.38 -0.24
CA GLY A 162 4.79 -5.64 0.44
C GLY A 162 4.54 -6.87 -0.46
N PRO A 163 4.79 -8.08 0.05
CA PRO A 163 4.47 -9.33 -0.65
C PRO A 163 2.96 -9.60 -0.66
N ALA A 164 2.49 -10.38 -1.62
CA ALA A 164 1.15 -10.95 -1.55
C ALA A 164 1.09 -12.01 -0.43
N LYS A 165 0.17 -11.84 0.52
CA LYS A 165 -0.04 -12.76 1.64
C LYS A 165 -1.51 -13.19 1.72
N PRO A 166 -1.84 -14.36 2.29
CA PRO A 166 -3.22 -14.71 2.60
C PRO A 166 -3.93 -13.52 3.24
N TRP A 167 -5.18 -13.24 2.87
CA TRP A 167 -5.83 -11.99 3.25
C TRP A 167 -5.88 -11.74 4.77
N ARG A 168 -5.99 -12.81 5.58
CA ARG A 168 -5.93 -12.71 7.05
C ARG A 168 -4.53 -12.38 7.60
N GLU A 169 -3.50 -12.55 6.77
CA GLU A 169 -2.10 -12.26 7.08
C GLU A 169 -1.61 -10.93 6.46
N ALA A 170 -2.53 -10.05 6.09
CA ALA A 170 -2.22 -8.77 5.47
C ALA A 170 -1.24 -7.91 6.28
N ARG A 171 -1.24 -8.05 7.62
CA ARG A 171 -0.29 -7.42 8.53
C ARG A 171 1.16 -7.73 8.16
N ILE A 172 1.48 -8.99 7.81
CA ILE A 172 2.84 -9.38 7.39
C ILE A 172 3.30 -8.60 6.15
N SER A 173 2.37 -8.41 5.19
CA SER A 173 2.63 -7.60 4.01
C SER A 173 2.88 -6.13 4.35
N TYR A 174 2.06 -5.57 5.24
CA TYR A 174 2.19 -4.20 5.72
C TYR A 174 3.50 -3.96 6.48
N GLU A 175 3.84 -4.81 7.44
CA GLU A 175 5.07 -4.68 8.24
C GLU A 175 6.33 -4.75 7.35
N ARG A 176 6.29 -5.56 6.28
CA ARG A 176 7.40 -5.60 5.32
C ARG A 176 7.46 -4.34 4.47
N ALA A 177 6.33 -3.82 3.99
CA ALA A 177 6.28 -2.56 3.25
C ALA A 177 6.79 -1.40 4.11
N ARG A 178 6.38 -1.35 5.38
CA ARG A 178 6.82 -0.33 6.33
C ARG A 178 8.33 -0.38 6.56
N ARG A 179 8.89 -1.56 6.86
CA ARG A 179 10.36 -1.70 7.02
C ARG A 179 11.14 -1.28 5.78
N ALA A 180 10.63 -1.60 4.59
CA ALA A 180 11.26 -1.17 3.35
C ALA A 180 11.15 0.35 3.15
N GLN A 181 10.04 0.96 3.55
CA GLN A 181 9.86 2.42 3.53
C GLN A 181 10.85 3.11 4.48
N ASP A 182 10.96 2.62 5.72
CA ASP A 182 11.87 3.15 6.74
C ASP A 182 13.35 3.03 6.30
N ALA A 183 13.69 1.93 5.60
CA ALA A 183 15.03 1.70 5.05
C ALA A 183 15.30 2.41 3.71
N GLY A 184 14.34 3.15 3.16
CA GLY A 184 14.48 3.86 1.88
C GLY A 184 14.67 2.93 0.67
N LEU A 185 14.18 1.69 0.75
CA LEU A 185 14.28 0.69 -0.31
C LEU A 185 13.30 0.95 -1.47
N GLY A 186 13.51 0.28 -2.59
CA GLY A 186 12.67 0.42 -3.78
C GLY A 186 11.23 -0.05 -3.61
N SER A 187 10.40 0.22 -4.63
CA SER A 187 8.94 0.02 -4.57
C SER A 187 8.50 -1.44 -4.42
N ASP A 188 9.31 -2.42 -4.78
CA ASP A 188 8.99 -3.85 -4.70
C ASP A 188 9.84 -4.54 -3.64
N THR A 189 9.26 -4.80 -2.47
CA THR A 189 9.97 -5.47 -1.36
C THR A 189 10.46 -6.88 -1.68
N GLU A 190 9.92 -7.54 -2.72
CA GLU A 190 10.39 -8.88 -3.12
C GLU A 190 11.78 -8.83 -3.80
N GLN A 191 12.20 -7.65 -4.28
CA GLN A 191 13.52 -7.44 -4.87
C GLN A 191 14.59 -7.04 -3.84
N HIS A 192 14.19 -6.76 -2.59
CA HIS A 192 15.05 -6.24 -1.52
C HIS A 192 15.04 -7.13 -0.28
N LEU A 193 14.94 -8.46 -0.47
CA LEU A 193 14.84 -9.39 0.66
C LEU A 193 16.14 -9.45 1.47
N VAL A 194 17.29 -9.30 0.84
CA VAL A 194 18.59 -9.32 1.51
C VAL A 194 18.71 -8.10 2.42
N GLU A 195 18.46 -6.91 1.88
CA GLU A 195 18.52 -5.64 2.61
C GLU A 195 17.52 -5.63 3.77
N LEU A 196 16.30 -6.18 3.55
CA LEU A 196 15.29 -6.30 4.60
C LEU A 196 15.70 -7.26 5.72
N VAL A 197 16.39 -8.34 5.40
CA VAL A 197 16.93 -9.27 6.42
C VAL A 197 18.05 -8.59 7.20
N LEU A 198 18.97 -7.91 6.51
CA LEU A 198 20.11 -7.23 7.14
C LEU A 198 19.70 -6.01 7.98
N SER A 199 18.55 -5.40 7.69
CA SER A 199 18.00 -4.27 8.44
C SER A 199 16.95 -4.67 9.49
N ALA A 200 16.69 -5.97 9.68
CA ALA A 200 15.63 -6.44 10.59
C ALA A 200 15.93 -6.13 12.07
N ASP A 201 17.19 -6.16 12.44
CA ASP A 201 17.71 -5.80 13.76
C ASP A 201 19.04 -5.04 13.58
N THR A 202 18.93 -3.72 13.53
CA THR A 202 20.07 -2.83 13.30
C THR A 202 21.04 -2.85 14.48
N ASP A 203 20.52 -2.93 15.71
CA ASP A 203 21.33 -2.92 16.91
C ASP A 203 22.19 -4.20 17.01
N ALA A 204 21.56 -5.36 16.82
CA ALA A 204 22.29 -6.64 16.80
C ALA A 204 23.31 -6.69 15.65
N ARG A 205 23.02 -6.08 14.50
CA ARG A 205 23.98 -5.99 13.39
C ARG A 205 25.16 -5.07 13.71
N GLU A 206 24.92 -3.95 14.38
CA GLU A 206 25.98 -3.06 14.83
C GLU A 206 26.86 -3.71 15.88
N ASP A 207 26.30 -4.44 16.85
CA ASP A 207 27.04 -5.22 17.84
C ASP A 207 27.89 -6.30 17.16
N LEU A 208 27.30 -7.06 16.21
CA LEU A 208 28.02 -8.05 15.41
C LEU A 208 29.17 -7.40 14.63
N ARG A 209 28.94 -6.24 14.02
CA ARG A 209 29.96 -5.47 13.29
C ARG A 209 31.11 -5.07 14.21
N ALA A 210 30.82 -4.53 15.39
CA ALA A 210 31.81 -4.19 16.37
C ALA A 210 32.63 -5.40 16.82
N GLN A 211 31.97 -6.53 17.05
CA GLN A 211 32.62 -7.78 17.48
C GLN A 211 33.55 -8.34 16.38
N VAL A 212 33.10 -8.42 15.13
CA VAL A 212 33.91 -9.02 14.05
C VAL A 212 35.04 -8.12 13.60
N LEU A 213 34.88 -6.78 13.73
CA LEU A 213 35.93 -5.80 13.41
C LEU A 213 36.87 -5.49 14.58
N ALA A 214 36.62 -6.00 15.79
CA ALA A 214 37.47 -5.79 16.95
C ALA A 214 38.98 -6.04 16.69
N PRO A 215 39.39 -7.07 15.88
CA PRO A 215 40.80 -7.25 15.56
C PRO A 215 41.46 -6.10 14.80
N LEU A 216 40.68 -5.25 14.14
CA LEU A 216 41.19 -4.06 13.44
C LEU A 216 41.24 -2.79 14.31
N ALA A 217 40.74 -2.84 15.54
CA ALA A 217 40.62 -1.66 16.41
C ALA A 217 41.97 -1.02 16.80
N ASP A 218 43.02 -1.83 16.88
CA ASP A 218 44.37 -1.34 17.22
C ASP A 218 45.11 -0.68 16.03
N LEU A 219 44.53 -0.76 14.84
CA LEU A 219 45.10 -0.15 13.65
C LEU A 219 44.73 1.33 13.55
N ARG A 220 45.55 2.09 12.77
CA ARG A 220 45.19 3.47 12.42
C ARG A 220 43.84 3.48 11.68
N PRO A 221 42.93 4.44 12.03
CA PRO A 221 41.56 4.44 11.46
C PRO A 221 41.50 4.32 9.93
N ALA A 222 42.32 5.08 9.21
CA ALA A 222 42.40 5.03 7.75
C ALA A 222 42.90 3.67 7.20
N THR A 223 43.67 2.90 7.99
CA THR A 223 44.10 1.56 7.62
C THR A 223 42.98 0.56 7.89
N ALA A 224 42.35 0.63 9.06
CA ALA A 224 41.22 -0.23 9.41
C ALA A 224 40.08 -0.09 8.38
N GLU A 225 39.75 1.14 7.97
CA GLU A 225 38.73 1.41 6.95
C GLU A 225 39.06 0.73 5.61
N LYS A 226 40.28 0.94 5.07
CA LYS A 226 40.72 0.30 3.82
C LYS A 226 40.74 -1.21 3.88
N LEU A 227 41.10 -1.79 5.02
CA LEU A 227 41.08 -3.23 5.24
C LEU A 227 39.64 -3.75 5.32
N THR A 228 38.73 -3.05 5.99
CA THR A 228 37.30 -3.38 6.06
C THR A 228 36.66 -3.35 4.69
N GLU A 229 36.91 -2.31 3.87
CA GLU A 229 36.43 -2.25 2.47
C GLU A 229 36.93 -3.42 1.64
N THR A 230 38.24 -3.73 1.79
CA THR A 230 38.85 -4.85 1.05
C THR A 230 38.27 -6.20 1.48
N LEU A 231 38.06 -6.38 2.80
CA LEU A 231 37.45 -7.59 3.33
C LEU A 231 36.00 -7.77 2.86
N ARG A 232 35.19 -6.69 2.88
CA ARG A 232 33.83 -6.69 2.35
C ARG A 232 33.81 -7.10 0.87
N SER A 233 34.57 -6.44 0.04
CA SER A 233 34.66 -6.75 -1.39
C SER A 233 35.17 -8.18 -1.64
N TRP A 234 36.16 -8.64 -0.86
CA TRP A 234 36.69 -9.99 -0.96
C TRP A 234 35.63 -11.06 -0.64
N LEU A 235 34.80 -10.84 0.38
CA LEU A 235 33.70 -11.73 0.73
C LEU A 235 32.64 -11.79 -0.39
N LEU A 236 32.21 -10.64 -0.89
CA LEU A 236 31.20 -10.55 -1.94
C LEU A 236 31.65 -11.16 -3.26
N HIS A 237 32.93 -11.02 -3.62
CA HIS A 237 33.53 -11.60 -4.82
C HIS A 237 34.15 -12.99 -4.59
N GLN A 238 33.86 -13.63 -3.43
CA GLN A 238 34.32 -15.00 -3.14
C GLN A 238 35.84 -15.19 -3.32
N GLY A 239 36.61 -14.19 -2.93
CA GLY A 239 38.09 -14.23 -3.02
C GLY A 239 38.65 -13.99 -4.42
N ARG A 240 37.85 -13.64 -5.42
CA ARG A 240 38.30 -13.36 -6.80
C ARG A 240 39.01 -12.02 -6.86
N ARG A 241 40.34 -12.08 -6.70
CA ARG A 241 41.20 -10.92 -6.51
C ARG A 241 41.03 -9.83 -7.60
N ASP A 242 40.91 -10.23 -8.87
CA ASP A 242 40.82 -9.29 -9.98
C ASP A 242 39.48 -8.53 -9.99
N GLU A 243 38.39 -9.16 -9.53
CA GLU A 243 37.07 -8.52 -9.35
C GLU A 243 37.10 -7.54 -8.17
N VAL A 244 37.73 -7.93 -7.04
CA VAL A 244 37.95 -7.04 -5.89
C VAL A 244 38.77 -5.80 -6.31
N ALA A 245 39.82 -6.02 -7.09
CA ALA A 245 40.67 -4.94 -7.58
C ALA A 245 39.91 -3.98 -8.51
N ALA A 246 39.04 -4.51 -9.37
CA ALA A 246 38.19 -3.72 -10.24
C ALA A 246 37.14 -2.90 -9.47
N GLU A 247 36.44 -3.53 -8.49
CA GLU A 247 35.44 -2.84 -7.66
C GLU A 247 36.05 -1.69 -6.86
N LEU A 248 37.23 -1.92 -6.27
CA LEU A 248 37.91 -0.92 -5.40
C LEU A 248 38.80 0.06 -6.18
N PHE A 249 38.89 -0.05 -7.50
CA PHE A 249 39.75 0.77 -8.36
C PHE A 249 41.22 0.76 -7.91
N ILE A 250 41.75 -0.41 -7.51
CA ILE A 250 43.13 -0.60 -7.08
C ILE A 250 43.83 -1.71 -7.89
N HIS A 251 45.16 -1.77 -7.81
CA HIS A 251 45.92 -2.83 -8.48
C HIS A 251 45.73 -4.18 -7.74
N PRO A 252 45.64 -5.34 -8.43
CA PRO A 252 45.52 -6.66 -7.80
C PRO A 252 46.63 -6.98 -6.79
N GLN A 253 47.81 -6.43 -6.93
CA GLN A 253 48.90 -6.56 -5.95
C GLN A 253 48.54 -5.86 -4.64
N THR A 254 47.80 -4.74 -4.67
CA THR A 254 47.32 -4.05 -3.46
C THR A 254 46.31 -4.88 -2.71
N VAL A 255 45.38 -5.55 -3.43
CA VAL A 255 44.42 -6.50 -2.83
C VAL A 255 45.20 -7.62 -2.12
N ARG A 256 46.20 -8.23 -2.80
CA ARG A 256 47.03 -9.28 -2.17
C ARG A 256 47.72 -8.79 -0.91
N TYR A 257 48.29 -7.59 -0.93
CA TYR A 257 48.94 -7.00 0.24
C TYR A 257 47.98 -6.78 1.41
N ARG A 258 46.81 -6.17 1.13
CA ARG A 258 45.79 -5.93 2.16
C ARG A 258 45.21 -7.23 2.73
N MET A 259 44.97 -8.24 1.89
CA MET A 259 44.56 -9.57 2.36
C MET A 259 45.64 -10.27 3.19
N GLY A 260 46.94 -10.02 2.92
CA GLY A 260 48.02 -10.44 3.79
C GLY A 260 47.90 -9.83 5.19
N GLN A 261 47.71 -8.50 5.26
CA GLN A 261 47.53 -7.79 6.53
C GLN A 261 46.28 -8.29 7.30
N LEU A 262 45.18 -8.58 6.59
CA LEU A 262 43.97 -9.15 7.19
C LEU A 262 44.25 -10.53 7.80
N ARG A 263 45.00 -11.39 7.10
CA ARG A 263 45.40 -12.70 7.64
C ARG A 263 46.32 -12.57 8.84
N ASP A 264 47.23 -11.60 8.87
CA ASP A 264 48.10 -11.33 10.01
C ASP A 264 47.28 -10.93 11.25
N VAL A 265 46.19 -10.18 11.06
CA VAL A 265 45.34 -9.68 12.16
C VAL A 265 44.31 -10.71 12.63
N TYR A 266 43.65 -11.44 11.70
CA TYR A 266 42.60 -12.41 12.02
C TYR A 266 43.13 -13.82 12.27
N GLY A 267 44.33 -14.15 11.73
CA GLY A 267 44.87 -15.50 11.75
C GLY A 267 43.94 -16.51 11.08
N ASP A 268 43.86 -17.71 11.64
CA ASP A 268 43.05 -18.81 11.14
C ASP A 268 41.52 -18.54 11.18
N ARG A 269 41.11 -17.45 11.85
CA ARG A 269 39.69 -17.07 11.96
C ARG A 269 39.08 -16.68 10.62
N LEU A 270 39.89 -16.23 9.62
CA LEU A 270 39.40 -15.95 8.26
C LEU A 270 39.11 -17.22 7.46
N ASP A 271 39.55 -18.40 7.93
CA ASP A 271 39.25 -19.67 7.29
C ASP A 271 38.11 -20.43 8.04
N ASP A 272 37.61 -19.85 9.16
CA ASP A 272 36.47 -20.36 9.91
C ASP A 272 35.15 -19.99 9.24
N PRO A 273 34.31 -20.97 8.81
CA PRO A 273 33.02 -20.70 8.19
C PRO A 273 32.07 -19.84 9.02
N ALA A 274 32.09 -19.97 10.37
CA ALA A 274 31.24 -19.17 11.24
C ALA A 274 31.69 -17.71 11.25
N MET A 275 32.99 -17.43 11.25
CA MET A 275 33.54 -16.08 11.13
C MET A 275 33.23 -15.46 9.75
N LEU A 276 33.39 -16.24 8.67
CA LEU A 276 33.06 -15.76 7.32
C LEU A 276 31.59 -15.38 7.18
N LEU A 277 30.69 -16.18 7.75
CA LEU A 277 29.26 -15.86 7.79
C LEU A 277 29.00 -14.58 8.61
N ALA A 278 29.58 -14.47 9.80
CA ALA A 278 29.43 -13.28 10.64
C ALA A 278 29.95 -12.01 9.97
N LEU A 279 31.11 -12.06 9.33
CA LEU A 279 31.68 -10.98 8.54
C LEU A 279 30.78 -10.60 7.34
N THR A 280 30.23 -11.59 6.64
CA THR A 280 29.33 -11.35 5.51
C THR A 280 28.05 -10.63 5.93
N VAL A 281 27.44 -11.05 7.05
CA VAL A 281 26.23 -10.41 7.60
C VAL A 281 26.54 -9.00 8.13
N ALA A 282 27.68 -8.83 8.79
CA ALA A 282 28.05 -7.55 9.41
C ALA A 282 28.47 -6.48 8.39
N LEU A 283 29.04 -6.90 7.25
CA LEU A 283 29.60 -6.01 6.22
C LEU A 283 28.74 -5.93 4.93
N GLY A 284 27.78 -6.85 4.77
CA GLY A 284 26.84 -6.85 3.60
C GLY A 284 25.79 -5.79 3.74
#